data_dc5fff1dff95d789bc4be6a77b882952
#
_entry.id   dc5fff1dff95d789bc4be6a77b882952
#
_cell.length_a   1.000
_cell.length_b   1.000
_cell.length_c   1.000
_cell.angle_alpha   90.00
_cell.angle_beta   90.00
_cell.angle_gamma   90.00
#
_symmetry.space_group_name_H-M   'P 1'
#
loop_
_entity.id
_entity.type
_entity.pdbx_description
1 polymer ?
#
loop_
_entity_poly.entity_id
_entity_poly.type
_entity_poly.pdbx_seq_one_letter_code
_entity_poly.pdbx_strand_id
1 'polypeptide(L)'
;MGPVELASCSFGQSSKVSYLQMLTAVCAVVNGGRLMQPYVVQRITAPDGTVIKEVEPTVKRQVISPETSATMCKLMEGVVTKGTGTRAAVPGYRVGGKSGTSQKLDSKNEGARIASFVAVAPIE
;
A
#
# COMPACT_ATOMS: atom_id res chain seq x y z
N MET A 1 10.22 -4.53 -21.65
CA MET A 1 11.02 -4.16 -20.46
C MET A 1 12.42 -4.72 -20.69
N GLY A 2 13.42 -3.84 -20.74
CA GLY A 2 14.83 -4.23 -20.92
C GLY A 2 15.49 -4.67 -19.61
N PRO A 3 16.73 -5.21 -19.66
CA PRO A 3 17.43 -5.66 -18.45
C PRO A 3 17.66 -4.55 -17.41
N VAL A 4 17.93 -3.32 -17.86
CA VAL A 4 18.15 -2.15 -16.99
C VAL A 4 16.86 -1.75 -16.28
N GLU A 5 15.74 -1.72 -17.00
CA GLU A 5 14.42 -1.41 -16.43
C GLU A 5 13.98 -2.47 -15.43
N LEU A 6 14.22 -3.76 -15.74
CA LEU A 6 13.94 -4.85 -14.83
C LEU A 6 14.77 -4.72 -13.54
N ALA A 7 16.06 -4.44 -13.66
CA ALA A 7 16.94 -4.22 -12.52
C ALA A 7 16.49 -3.03 -11.67
N SER A 8 16.14 -1.88 -12.29
CA SER A 8 15.68 -0.70 -11.55
C SER A 8 14.31 -0.89 -10.89
N CYS A 9 13.39 -1.59 -11.54
CA CYS A 9 12.09 -1.93 -10.95
C CYS A 9 12.21 -2.86 -9.74
N SER A 10 13.24 -3.71 -9.68
CA SER A 10 13.43 -4.64 -8.56
C SER A 10 13.63 -3.96 -7.20
N PHE A 11 14.13 -2.71 -7.20
CA PHE A 11 14.25 -1.88 -5.99
C PHE A 11 13.32 -0.66 -5.98
N GLY A 12 12.25 -0.69 -6.82
CA GLY A 12 11.17 0.30 -6.78
C GLY A 12 11.46 1.61 -7.52
N GLN A 13 12.33 1.59 -8.52
CA GLN A 13 12.62 2.75 -9.37
C GLN A 13 12.02 2.55 -10.79
N SER A 14 12.02 3.61 -11.60
CA SER A 14 11.64 3.59 -13.03
C SER A 14 10.17 3.24 -13.33
N SER A 15 9.28 3.23 -12.33
CA SER A 15 7.84 3.05 -12.54
C SER A 15 7.05 4.25 -12.02
N LYS A 16 6.03 4.66 -12.79
CA LYS A 16 5.08 5.69 -12.36
C LYS A 16 3.74 5.01 -12.10
N VAL A 17 3.23 5.16 -10.88
CA VAL A 17 1.93 4.63 -10.45
C VAL A 17 1.14 5.73 -9.75
N SER A 18 -0.18 5.69 -9.81
CA SER A 18 -1.02 6.59 -9.03
C SER A 18 -1.03 6.17 -7.55
N TYR A 19 -1.35 7.12 -6.67
CA TYR A 19 -1.50 6.81 -5.24
C TYR A 19 -2.53 5.71 -4.98
N LEU A 20 -3.64 5.71 -5.74
CA LEU A 20 -4.68 4.68 -5.61
C LEU A 20 -4.17 3.29 -6.03
N GLN A 21 -3.38 3.21 -7.11
CA GLN A 21 -2.76 1.95 -7.53
C GLN A 21 -1.79 1.44 -6.46
N MET A 22 -0.94 2.32 -5.91
CA MET A 22 -0.01 1.95 -4.85
C MET A 22 -0.75 1.49 -3.59
N LEU A 23 -1.78 2.24 -3.14
CA LEU A 23 -2.59 1.88 -1.99
C LEU A 23 -3.27 0.51 -2.19
N THR A 24 -3.86 0.29 -3.37
CA THR A 24 -4.52 -0.98 -3.70
C THR A 24 -3.54 -2.15 -3.69
N ALA A 25 -2.30 -1.94 -4.18
CA ALA A 25 -1.25 -2.95 -4.16
C ALA A 25 -0.81 -3.27 -2.72
N VAL A 26 -0.59 -2.26 -1.89
CA VAL A 26 -0.22 -2.46 -0.48
C VAL A 26 -1.34 -3.15 0.29
N CYS A 27 -2.60 -2.74 0.09
CA CYS A 27 -3.74 -3.43 0.68
C CYS A 27 -3.78 -4.91 0.29
N ALA A 28 -3.49 -5.25 -0.97
CA ALA A 28 -3.42 -6.64 -1.40
C ALA A 28 -2.30 -7.43 -0.69
N VAL A 29 -1.18 -6.78 -0.39
CA VAL A 29 -0.07 -7.43 0.34
C VAL A 29 -0.46 -7.77 1.78
N VAL A 30 -1.26 -6.94 2.45
CA VAL A 30 -1.54 -7.08 3.89
C VAL A 30 -2.92 -7.69 4.24
N ASN A 31 -3.77 -7.98 3.24
CA ASN A 31 -5.13 -8.49 3.45
C ASN A 31 -5.30 -9.97 3.10
N GLY A 32 -4.24 -10.77 3.20
CA GLY A 32 -4.25 -12.18 2.79
C GLY A 32 -3.99 -12.38 1.29
N GLY A 33 -3.47 -11.38 0.59
CA GLY A 33 -3.08 -11.47 -0.82
C GLY A 33 -4.18 -11.19 -1.83
N ARG A 34 -5.31 -10.61 -1.42
CA ARG A 34 -6.49 -10.36 -2.25
C ARG A 34 -6.45 -8.97 -2.88
N LEU A 35 -6.39 -8.89 -4.20
CA LEU A 35 -6.55 -7.63 -4.93
C LEU A 35 -8.03 -7.25 -4.97
N MET A 36 -8.39 -6.19 -4.26
CA MET A 36 -9.77 -5.69 -4.18
C MET A 36 -10.05 -4.67 -5.28
N GLN A 37 -11.32 -4.57 -5.71
CA GLN A 37 -11.80 -3.47 -6.52
C GLN A 37 -11.97 -2.24 -5.61
N PRO A 38 -11.24 -1.13 -5.83
CA PRO A 38 -11.47 0.09 -5.06
C PRO A 38 -12.81 0.74 -5.43
N TYR A 39 -13.50 1.28 -4.43
CA TYR A 39 -14.72 2.08 -4.59
C TYR A 39 -14.76 3.19 -3.55
N VAL A 40 -15.48 4.27 -3.83
CA VAL A 40 -15.61 5.44 -2.95
C VAL A 40 -16.96 5.47 -2.25
N VAL A 41 -18.02 5.01 -2.94
CA VAL A 41 -19.37 5.01 -2.39
C VAL A 41 -19.69 3.61 -1.89
N GLN A 42 -19.82 3.45 -0.58
CA GLN A 42 -20.22 2.19 0.05
C GLN A 42 -21.73 2.00 0.02
N ARG A 43 -22.49 3.06 0.35
CA ARG A 43 -23.95 2.99 0.47
C ARG A 43 -24.60 4.29 0.04
N ILE A 44 -25.75 4.18 -0.60
CA ILE A 44 -26.64 5.31 -0.93
C ILE A 44 -27.97 5.03 -0.22
N THR A 45 -28.43 6.00 0.58
CA THR A 45 -29.70 5.93 1.30
C THR A 45 -30.61 7.07 0.89
N ALA A 46 -31.91 6.84 0.88
CA ALA A 46 -32.93 7.88 0.75
C ALA A 46 -33.04 8.69 2.07
N PRO A 47 -33.69 9.87 2.05
CA PRO A 47 -33.90 10.69 3.26
C PRO A 47 -34.64 9.99 4.40
N ASP A 48 -35.46 8.99 4.09
CA ASP A 48 -36.20 8.15 5.05
C ASP A 48 -35.35 7.00 5.64
N GLY A 49 -34.07 6.90 5.24
CA GLY A 49 -33.15 5.84 5.68
C GLY A 49 -33.18 4.57 4.83
N THR A 50 -34.07 4.48 3.84
CA THR A 50 -34.13 3.32 2.93
C THR A 50 -32.84 3.18 2.13
N VAL A 51 -32.23 1.99 2.11
CA VAL A 51 -31.03 1.72 1.32
C VAL A 51 -31.41 1.59 -0.17
N ILE A 52 -30.95 2.54 -0.99
CA ILE A 52 -31.16 2.55 -2.44
C ILE A 52 -30.14 1.64 -3.11
N LYS A 53 -28.89 1.69 -2.64
CA LYS A 53 -27.78 0.91 -3.20
C LYS A 53 -26.73 0.65 -2.13
N GLU A 54 -26.23 -0.56 -2.10
CA GLU A 54 -25.06 -0.95 -1.34
C GLU A 54 -24.01 -1.57 -2.27
N VAL A 55 -22.74 -1.25 -2.06
CA VAL A 55 -21.62 -1.76 -2.85
C VAL A 55 -20.88 -2.77 -1.99
N GLU A 56 -20.93 -4.03 -2.40
CA GLU A 56 -20.22 -5.10 -1.74
C GLU A 56 -18.73 -5.13 -2.16
N PRO A 57 -17.81 -5.41 -1.23
CA PRO A 57 -16.39 -5.57 -1.55
C PRO A 57 -16.18 -6.68 -2.57
N THR A 58 -15.52 -6.36 -3.68
CA THR A 58 -15.29 -7.31 -4.79
C THR A 58 -13.80 -7.67 -4.85
N VAL A 59 -13.51 -8.97 -4.74
CA VAL A 59 -12.16 -9.51 -4.97
C VAL A 59 -11.95 -9.69 -6.48
N LYS A 60 -10.96 -9.00 -7.04
CA LYS A 60 -10.58 -9.17 -8.46
C LYS A 60 -9.80 -10.46 -8.69
N ARG A 61 -8.83 -10.74 -7.82
CA ARG A 61 -8.01 -11.96 -7.87
C ARG A 61 -7.15 -12.11 -6.62
N GLN A 62 -6.67 -13.33 -6.38
CA GLN A 62 -5.58 -13.63 -5.46
C GLN A 62 -4.25 -13.31 -6.16
N VAL A 63 -3.38 -12.48 -5.57
CA VAL A 63 -2.09 -12.05 -6.17
C VAL A 63 -0.88 -12.66 -5.49
N ILE A 64 -0.97 -12.91 -4.18
CA ILE A 64 0.01 -13.68 -3.38
C ILE A 64 -0.74 -14.62 -2.44
N SER A 65 -0.05 -15.64 -1.92
CA SER A 65 -0.68 -16.55 -0.95
C SER A 65 -0.92 -15.87 0.41
N PRO A 66 -1.88 -16.35 1.22
CA PRO A 66 -2.08 -15.85 2.59
C PRO A 66 -0.82 -15.97 3.46
N GLU A 67 -0.03 -17.02 3.31
CA GLU A 67 1.23 -17.24 4.05
C GLU A 67 2.27 -16.19 3.68
N THR A 68 2.36 -15.84 2.39
CA THR A 68 3.24 -14.75 1.91
C THR A 68 2.78 -13.42 2.48
N SER A 69 1.47 -13.15 2.48
CA SER A 69 0.88 -11.95 3.08
C SER A 69 1.23 -11.85 4.57
N ALA A 70 1.03 -12.92 5.34
CA ALA A 70 1.36 -12.97 6.77
C ALA A 70 2.87 -12.73 7.03
N THR A 71 3.73 -13.26 6.16
CA THR A 71 5.18 -13.00 6.23
C THR A 71 5.49 -11.53 5.97
N MET A 72 4.85 -10.93 4.97
CA MET A 72 5.02 -9.50 4.66
C MET A 72 4.52 -8.60 5.80
N CYS A 73 3.41 -8.93 6.45
CA CYS A 73 2.95 -8.20 7.64
C CYS A 73 4.00 -8.19 8.75
N LYS A 74 4.60 -9.34 9.06
CA LYS A 74 5.70 -9.43 10.05
C LYS A 74 6.92 -8.60 9.66
N LEU A 75 7.31 -8.63 8.39
CA LEU A 75 8.42 -7.81 7.89
C LEU A 75 8.12 -6.31 7.98
N MET A 76 6.91 -5.89 7.61
CA MET A 76 6.48 -4.49 7.71
C MET A 76 6.40 -4.03 9.17
N GLU A 77 5.93 -4.85 10.10
CA GLU A 77 5.97 -4.57 11.54
C GLU A 77 7.43 -4.43 12.03
N GLY A 78 8.33 -5.28 11.55
CA GLY A 78 9.77 -5.19 11.83
C GLY A 78 10.40 -3.86 11.43
N VAL A 79 9.93 -3.25 10.34
CA VAL A 79 10.39 -1.90 9.90
C VAL A 79 10.06 -0.83 10.94
N VAL A 80 8.91 -0.92 11.58
CA VAL A 80 8.46 0.06 12.59
C VAL A 80 9.06 -0.27 13.97
N THR A 81 9.20 -1.54 14.33
CA THR A 81 9.72 -1.93 15.66
C THR A 81 11.24 -1.86 15.77
N LYS A 82 11.98 -2.13 14.69
CA LYS A 82 13.45 -2.29 14.71
C LYS A 82 14.17 -1.62 13.53
N GLY A 83 13.43 -1.12 12.55
CA GLY A 83 14.00 -0.65 11.29
C GLY A 83 13.95 0.87 11.12
N THR A 84 13.86 1.30 9.86
CA THR A 84 13.89 2.72 9.46
C THR A 84 12.59 3.47 9.76
N GLY A 85 11.53 2.78 10.18
CA GLY A 85 10.19 3.32 10.43
C GLY A 85 9.85 3.52 11.90
N THR A 86 10.80 3.51 12.83
CA THR A 86 10.54 3.58 14.29
C THR A 86 9.75 4.83 14.72
N ARG A 87 9.83 5.92 13.98
CA ARG A 87 9.04 7.13 14.22
C ARG A 87 7.54 6.98 13.92
N ALA A 88 7.16 5.91 13.22
CA ALA A 88 5.76 5.59 12.95
C ALA A 88 5.11 4.72 14.04
N ALA A 89 5.85 4.36 15.08
CA ALA A 89 5.33 3.58 16.19
C ALA A 89 4.27 4.38 16.96
N VAL A 90 3.13 3.74 17.24
CA VAL A 90 2.04 4.32 18.05
C VAL A 90 1.83 3.42 19.26
N PRO A 91 2.00 3.93 20.50
CA PRO A 91 1.80 3.14 21.71
C PRO A 91 0.40 2.50 21.74
N GLY A 92 0.34 1.22 22.05
CA GLY A 92 -0.92 0.47 22.09
C GLY A 92 -1.41 -0.09 20.75
N TYR A 93 -0.72 0.21 19.64
CA TYR A 93 -1.06 -0.31 18.31
C TYR A 93 0.09 -1.08 17.69
N ARG A 94 -0.25 -2.16 17.00
CA ARG A 94 0.69 -2.83 16.10
C ARG A 94 0.67 -2.09 14.76
N VAL A 95 1.79 -1.48 14.41
CA VAL A 95 1.95 -0.70 13.19
C VAL A 95 3.03 -1.33 12.33
N GLY A 96 2.73 -1.53 11.08
CA GLY A 96 3.71 -1.90 10.06
C GLY A 96 3.89 -0.80 9.03
N GLY A 97 4.98 -0.81 8.30
CA GLY A 97 5.18 0.19 7.26
C GLY A 97 6.40 -0.03 6.40
N LYS A 98 6.54 0.84 5.39
CA LYS A 98 7.70 0.89 4.51
C LYS A 98 7.97 2.32 4.05
N SER A 99 9.22 2.74 4.18
CA SER A 99 9.71 3.99 3.62
C SER A 99 10.04 3.83 2.14
N GLY A 100 9.87 4.90 1.37
CA GLY A 100 10.32 5.00 -0.02
C GLY A 100 10.98 6.34 -0.26
N THR A 101 12.02 6.36 -1.09
CA THR A 101 12.66 7.59 -1.54
C THR A 101 13.00 7.45 -3.01
N SER A 102 12.42 8.30 -3.84
CA SER A 102 12.66 8.31 -5.29
C SER A 102 13.23 9.64 -5.74
N GLN A 103 13.94 9.62 -6.85
CA GLN A 103 14.40 10.84 -7.52
C GLN A 103 13.21 11.52 -8.23
N LYS A 104 13.12 12.84 -8.13
CA LYS A 104 12.14 13.63 -8.86
C LYS A 104 12.68 13.96 -10.25
N LEU A 105 12.28 13.18 -11.24
CA LEU A 105 12.83 13.25 -12.60
C LEU A 105 12.49 14.57 -13.33
N ASP A 106 11.35 15.18 -13.03
CA ASP A 106 10.86 16.41 -13.70
C ASP A 106 11.27 17.70 -12.97
N SER A 107 12.22 17.61 -12.03
CA SER A 107 12.69 18.77 -11.26
C SER A 107 13.92 19.40 -11.91
N LYS A 108 13.95 20.71 -12.00
CA LYS A 108 15.16 21.50 -12.37
C LYS A 108 16.30 21.33 -11.33
N ASN A 109 15.98 20.83 -10.16
CA ASN A 109 16.95 20.52 -9.09
C ASN A 109 17.30 19.03 -9.16
N GLU A 110 18.49 18.70 -9.64
CA GLU A 110 18.99 17.32 -9.76
C GLU A 110 19.03 16.55 -8.42
N GLY A 111 19.06 17.25 -7.30
CA GLY A 111 19.02 16.67 -5.95
C GLY A 111 17.64 16.41 -5.39
N ALA A 112 16.56 16.83 -6.09
CA ALA A 112 15.20 16.71 -5.57
C ALA A 112 14.78 15.25 -5.39
N ARG A 113 14.21 14.95 -4.22
CA ARG A 113 13.71 13.62 -3.85
C ARG A 113 12.25 13.69 -3.45
N ILE A 114 11.52 12.59 -3.67
CA ILE A 114 10.18 12.36 -3.12
C ILE A 114 10.35 11.33 -2.01
N ALA A 115 10.09 11.74 -0.78
CA ALA A 115 10.02 10.84 0.36
C ALA A 115 8.57 10.40 0.57
N SER A 116 8.37 9.11 0.79
CA SER A 116 7.07 8.52 1.05
C SER A 116 7.17 7.50 2.18
N PHE A 117 6.07 7.31 2.87
CA PHE A 117 5.93 6.25 3.85
C PHE A 117 4.52 5.66 3.74
N VAL A 118 4.44 4.35 3.69
CA VAL A 118 3.19 3.60 3.80
C VAL A 118 3.12 3.05 5.22
N ALA A 119 1.99 3.30 5.89
CA ALA A 119 1.70 2.74 7.20
C ALA A 119 0.44 1.87 7.13
N VAL A 120 0.44 0.79 7.90
CA VAL A 120 -0.69 -0.12 8.10
C VAL A 120 -0.91 -0.29 9.59
N ALA A 121 -2.13 -0.04 10.06
CA ALA A 121 -2.53 -0.20 11.44
C ALA A 121 -4.02 -0.61 11.53
N PRO A 122 -4.38 -1.60 12.35
CA PRO A 122 -3.49 -2.60 12.93
C PRO A 122 -2.86 -3.49 11.86
N ILE A 123 -1.66 -4.01 12.12
CA ILE A 123 -1.03 -5.02 11.27
C ILE A 123 -1.07 -6.37 11.99
N GLU A 124 -1.81 -7.33 11.39
CA GLU A 124 -2.07 -8.65 11.95
C GLU A 124 -1.61 -9.76 10.99
#